data_b4ebef7686a5f1c36241ec38bde749d9
#
_entry.id   b4ebef7686a5f1c36241ec38bde749d9
#
_cell.length_a   1.000
_cell.length_b   1.000
_cell.length_c   1.000
_cell.angle_alpha   90.00
_cell.angle_beta   90.00
_cell.angle_gamma   90.00
#
_symmetry.space_group_name_H-M   'P 1'
#
loop_
_entity.id
_entity.type
_entity.pdbx_description
1 polymer ?
#
loop_
_entity_poly.entity_id
_entity_poly.type
_entity_poly.pdbx_seq_one_letter_code
_entity_poly.pdbx_strand_id
1 'polypeptide(L)'
;MVPNDHCLEVHPFKEWERIEDKVRALPQMDPDVQKFNRLYISRAMDATLDGQGRIQIVPEYRDRAGLTKDVVLVGGVRKFEIWNRERWEEYDRTNQPELPSLFEKISSRGV
;
A
#
# COMPACT_ATOMS: atom_id res chain seq x y z
N MET A 1 -2.30 8.71 -1.82
CA MET A 1 -2.73 7.30 -1.88
C MET A 1 -2.28 6.66 -3.18
N VAL A 2 -2.02 5.40 -3.14
CA VAL A 2 -1.55 4.66 -4.32
C VAL A 2 -2.08 3.22 -4.27
N PRO A 3 -2.63 2.69 -5.38
CA PRO A 3 -3.07 1.30 -5.42
C PRO A 3 -1.90 0.34 -5.61
N ASN A 4 -2.00 -0.83 -4.99
CA ASN A 4 -1.12 -1.96 -5.23
C ASN A 4 -1.94 -3.18 -5.66
N ASP A 5 -1.33 -4.38 -5.69
CA ASP A 5 -2.01 -5.58 -6.18
C ASP A 5 -3.20 -6.04 -5.31
N HIS A 6 -3.23 -5.61 -4.06
CA HIS A 6 -4.19 -6.11 -3.07
C HIS A 6 -5.13 -5.05 -2.53
N CYS A 7 -4.68 -3.79 -2.45
CA CYS A 7 -5.36 -2.77 -1.67
C CYS A 7 -4.96 -1.37 -2.12
N LEU A 8 -5.48 -0.38 -1.41
CA LEU A 8 -5.09 1.00 -1.59
C LEU A 8 -4.19 1.41 -0.41
N GLU A 9 -2.97 1.84 -0.70
CA GLU A 9 -2.03 2.30 0.31
C GLU A 9 -2.20 3.80 0.55
N VAL A 10 -2.11 4.20 1.81
CA VAL A 10 -2.11 5.62 2.19
C VAL A 10 -0.84 5.89 2.99
N HIS A 11 0.01 6.76 2.44
CA HIS A 11 1.30 7.12 3.02
C HIS A 11 1.28 8.57 3.49
N PRO A 12 1.87 8.89 4.66
CA PRO A 12 2.20 10.27 4.98
C PRO A 12 3.13 10.86 3.92
N PHE A 13 3.02 12.16 3.64
CA PHE A 13 3.84 12.81 2.62
C PHE A 13 5.34 12.57 2.81
N LYS A 14 5.83 12.70 4.03
CA LYS A 14 7.26 12.48 4.32
C LYS A 14 7.71 11.06 4.01
N GLU A 15 6.88 10.07 4.28
CA GLU A 15 7.21 8.67 3.97
C GLU A 15 7.18 8.42 2.47
N TRP A 16 6.24 9.03 1.76
CA TRP A 16 6.20 8.93 0.30
C TRP A 16 7.42 9.60 -0.35
N GLU A 17 7.82 10.76 0.13
CA GLU A 17 9.03 11.43 -0.34
C GLU A 17 10.28 10.55 -0.18
N ARG A 18 10.37 9.81 0.93
CA ARG A 18 11.48 8.88 1.14
C ARG A 18 11.49 7.77 0.10
N ILE A 19 10.32 7.24 -0.27
CA ILE A 19 10.20 6.24 -1.32
C ILE A 19 10.63 6.84 -2.66
N GLU A 20 10.14 8.02 -3.00
CA GLU A 20 10.50 8.71 -4.24
C GLU A 20 12.01 8.99 -4.31
N ASP A 21 12.63 9.41 -3.22
CA ASP A 21 14.06 9.69 -3.16
C ASP A 21 14.88 8.41 -3.40
N LYS A 22 14.47 7.30 -2.80
CA LYS A 22 15.13 6.00 -3.02
C LYS A 22 15.01 5.54 -4.47
N VAL A 23 13.83 5.70 -5.07
CA VAL A 23 13.61 5.34 -6.47
C VAL A 23 14.41 6.25 -7.39
N ARG A 24 14.48 7.55 -7.07
CA ARG A 24 15.25 8.52 -7.86
C ARG A 24 16.74 8.19 -7.87
N ALA A 25 17.26 7.58 -6.81
CA ALA A 25 18.66 7.19 -6.73
C ALA A 25 18.99 5.92 -7.51
N LEU A 26 17.98 5.18 -8.01
CA LEU A 26 18.19 3.98 -8.82
C LEU A 26 18.51 4.35 -10.27
N PRO A 27 19.19 3.45 -11.03
CA PRO A 27 19.45 3.66 -12.45
C PRO A 27 18.15 3.78 -13.24
N GLN A 28 17.88 4.97 -13.81
CA GLN A 28 16.61 5.24 -14.50
C GLN A 28 16.51 4.58 -15.87
N MET A 29 17.60 4.07 -16.40
CA MET A 29 17.61 3.33 -17.67
C MET A 29 17.29 1.84 -17.47
N ASP A 30 17.28 1.36 -16.22
CA ASP A 30 16.93 -0.01 -15.90
C ASP A 30 15.45 -0.26 -16.26
N PRO A 31 15.14 -1.29 -17.08
CA PRO A 31 13.76 -1.58 -17.47
C PRO A 31 12.83 -1.87 -16.28
N ASP A 32 13.34 -2.48 -15.21
CA ASP A 32 12.55 -2.75 -14.01
C ASP A 32 12.19 -1.45 -13.29
N VAL A 33 13.13 -0.52 -13.20
CA VAL A 33 12.87 0.79 -12.61
C VAL A 33 11.84 1.56 -13.42
N GLN A 34 11.93 1.51 -14.76
CA GLN A 34 10.96 2.18 -15.64
C GLN A 34 9.56 1.59 -15.45
N LYS A 35 9.44 0.26 -15.38
CA LYS A 35 8.15 -0.39 -15.15
C LYS A 35 7.58 -0.03 -13.79
N PHE A 36 8.40 -0.06 -12.77
CA PHE A 36 7.98 0.30 -11.41
C PHE A 36 7.47 1.73 -11.36
N ASN A 37 8.16 2.67 -11.97
CA ASN A 37 7.72 4.05 -12.05
C ASN A 37 6.36 4.18 -12.73
N ARG A 38 6.16 3.48 -13.84
CA ARG A 38 4.90 3.54 -14.61
C ARG A 38 3.74 2.86 -13.89
N LEU A 39 3.99 1.77 -13.20
CA LEU A 39 2.93 0.95 -12.62
C LEU A 39 2.62 1.30 -11.16
N TYR A 40 3.51 1.97 -10.49
CA TYR A 40 3.34 2.27 -9.06
C TYR A 40 3.51 3.76 -8.75
N ILE A 41 4.69 4.32 -8.96
CA ILE A 41 4.99 5.71 -8.58
C ILE A 41 4.05 6.71 -9.28
N SER A 42 3.82 6.52 -10.58
CA SER A 42 2.98 7.44 -11.37
C SER A 42 1.51 7.43 -10.96
N ARG A 43 1.08 6.43 -10.22
CA ARG A 43 -0.32 6.26 -9.78
C ARG A 43 -0.61 6.84 -8.41
N ALA A 44 0.38 7.44 -7.77
CA ALA A 44 0.17 8.11 -6.50
C ALA A 44 -0.62 9.40 -6.71
N MET A 45 -1.61 9.63 -5.89
CA MET A 45 -2.41 10.87 -5.86
C MET A 45 -2.45 11.42 -4.45
N ASP A 46 -2.50 12.74 -4.34
CA ASP A 46 -2.72 13.39 -3.07
C ASP A 46 -4.07 13.01 -2.50
N ALA A 47 -4.10 12.78 -1.21
CA ALA A 47 -5.33 12.55 -0.47
C ALA A 47 -5.36 13.49 0.72
N THR A 48 -6.45 14.22 0.87
CA THR A 48 -6.65 15.12 2.00
C THR A 48 -7.92 14.72 2.74
N LEU A 49 -7.88 14.87 4.05
CA LEU A 49 -9.08 14.71 4.87
C LEU A 49 -9.95 15.98 4.71
N ASP A 50 -11.24 15.79 4.52
CA ASP A 50 -12.16 16.92 4.56
C ASP A 50 -12.41 17.37 6.01
N GLY A 51 -13.24 18.41 6.20
CA GLY A 51 -13.55 18.94 7.53
C GLY A 51 -14.27 17.96 8.45
N GLN A 52 -14.71 16.81 7.94
CA GLN A 52 -15.40 15.77 8.71
C GLN A 52 -14.54 14.51 8.85
N GLY A 53 -13.27 14.58 8.48
CA GLY A 53 -12.36 13.46 8.59
C GLY A 53 -12.51 12.38 7.53
N ARG A 54 -13.10 12.72 6.37
CA ARG A 54 -13.31 11.76 5.27
C ARG A 54 -12.26 11.94 4.19
N ILE A 55 -11.84 10.81 3.60
CA ILE A 55 -10.96 10.78 2.43
C ILE A 55 -11.81 10.40 1.23
N GLN A 56 -11.71 11.19 0.16
CA GLN A 56 -12.36 10.86 -1.11
C GLN A 56 -11.47 9.91 -1.90
N ILE A 57 -12.03 8.78 -2.32
CA ILE A 57 -11.36 7.80 -3.16
C ILE A 57 -11.99 7.85 -4.54
N VAL A 58 -11.18 8.17 -5.56
CA VAL A 58 -11.67 8.23 -6.93
C VAL A 58 -12.12 6.85 -7.42
N PRO A 59 -13.14 6.78 -8.31
CA PRO A 59 -13.70 5.51 -8.74
C PRO A 59 -12.67 4.54 -9.31
N GLU A 60 -11.70 5.03 -10.07
CA GLU A 60 -10.64 4.17 -10.62
C GLU A 60 -9.86 3.43 -9.53
N TYR A 61 -9.56 4.09 -8.43
CA TYR A 61 -8.81 3.47 -7.33
C TYR A 61 -9.67 2.52 -6.52
N ARG A 62 -10.94 2.84 -6.36
CA ARG A 62 -11.89 1.90 -5.77
C ARG A 62 -11.96 0.61 -6.58
N ASP A 63 -12.04 0.72 -7.90
CA ASP A 63 -12.13 -0.44 -8.79
C ASP A 63 -10.84 -1.26 -8.73
N ARG A 64 -9.68 -0.62 -8.80
CA ARG A 64 -8.38 -1.31 -8.73
C ARG A 64 -8.18 -2.06 -7.42
N ALA A 65 -8.55 -1.45 -6.30
CA ALA A 65 -8.42 -2.07 -4.99
C ALA A 65 -9.61 -3.00 -4.67
N GLY A 66 -10.61 -3.05 -5.55
CA GLY A 66 -11.80 -3.87 -5.36
C GLY A 66 -12.65 -3.40 -4.20
N LEU A 67 -12.59 -2.11 -3.86
CA LEU A 67 -13.31 -1.59 -2.70
C LEU A 67 -14.80 -1.51 -2.97
N THR A 68 -15.57 -2.01 -2.02
CA THR A 68 -17.02 -1.93 -2.01
C THR A 68 -17.46 -1.12 -0.78
N LYS A 69 -18.68 -1.34 -0.32
CA LYS A 69 -19.21 -0.64 0.83
C LYS A 69 -18.43 -0.95 2.11
N ASP A 70 -18.04 -2.21 2.31
CA ASP A 70 -17.36 -2.65 3.52
C ASP A 70 -15.85 -2.74 3.27
N VAL A 71 -15.08 -2.00 4.05
CA VAL A 71 -13.64 -1.95 3.96
C VAL A 71 -13.01 -2.20 5.32
N VAL A 72 -11.72 -2.59 5.31
CA VAL A 72 -10.92 -2.75 6.51
C VAL A 72 -9.71 -1.83 6.39
N LEU A 73 -9.42 -1.11 7.47
CA LEU A 73 -8.21 -0.30 7.57
C LEU A 73 -7.15 -1.13 8.28
N VAL A 74 -6.03 -1.36 7.60
CA VAL A 74 -4.92 -2.15 8.13
C VAL A 74 -3.76 -1.23 8.39
N GLY A 75 -3.45 -0.97 9.66
CA GLY A 75 -2.35 -0.12 10.05
C GLY A 75 -1.01 -0.80 9.89
N GLY A 76 -0.02 -0.08 9.36
CA GLY A 76 1.37 -0.48 9.33
C GLY A 76 2.22 0.49 10.12
N VAL A 77 3.55 0.29 10.07
CA VAL A 77 4.47 1.17 10.80
C VAL A 77 4.59 2.54 10.15
N ARG A 78 4.58 2.59 8.81
CA ARG A 78 4.82 3.83 8.05
C ARG A 78 3.66 4.26 7.16
N LYS A 79 2.67 3.40 7.00
CA LYS A 79 1.50 3.64 6.15
C LYS A 79 0.32 2.88 6.71
N PHE A 80 -0.86 3.14 6.19
CA PHE A 80 -1.98 2.23 6.37
C PHE A 80 -2.54 1.81 5.03
N GLU A 81 -3.33 0.75 5.02
CA GLU A 81 -3.92 0.17 3.83
C GLU A 81 -5.43 0.12 3.98
N ILE A 82 -6.12 0.33 2.85
CA ILE A 82 -7.57 0.19 2.77
C ILE A 82 -7.85 -1.03 1.91
N TRP A 83 -8.47 -2.03 2.51
CA TRP A 83 -8.76 -3.31 1.87
C TRP A 83 -10.26 -3.51 1.69
N ASN A 84 -10.62 -4.18 0.61
CA ASN A 84 -11.93 -4.83 0.55
C ASN A 84 -12.02 -5.83 1.70
N ARG A 85 -13.14 -5.82 2.45
CA ARG A 85 -13.28 -6.67 3.65
C ARG A 85 -13.11 -8.14 3.35
N GLU A 86 -13.76 -8.65 2.30
CA GLU A 86 -13.69 -10.06 1.94
C GLU A 86 -12.28 -10.47 1.51
N ARG A 87 -11.59 -9.62 0.76
CA ARG A 87 -10.20 -9.87 0.37
C ARG A 87 -9.27 -9.91 1.58
N TRP A 88 -9.47 -8.99 2.53
CA TRP A 88 -8.67 -8.99 3.75
C TRP A 88 -8.89 -10.25 4.58
N GLU A 89 -10.14 -10.64 4.77
CA GLU A 89 -10.47 -11.83 5.54
C GLU A 89 -9.88 -13.09 4.91
N GLU A 90 -9.90 -13.19 3.60
CA GLU A 90 -9.28 -14.31 2.90
C GLU A 90 -7.75 -14.28 2.98
N TYR A 91 -7.15 -13.13 2.80
CA TYR A 91 -5.70 -12.95 2.95
C TYR A 91 -5.25 -13.34 4.36
N ASP A 92 -5.96 -12.85 5.36
CA ASP A 92 -5.67 -13.15 6.76
C ASP A 92 -5.80 -14.64 7.04
N ARG A 93 -6.89 -15.26 6.63
CA ARG A 93 -7.12 -16.69 6.83
C ARG A 93 -6.06 -17.55 6.15
N THR A 94 -5.65 -17.19 4.95
CA THR A 94 -4.66 -17.93 4.17
C THR A 94 -3.26 -17.79 4.75
N ASN A 95 -2.91 -16.62 5.23
CA ASN A 95 -1.53 -16.31 5.63
C ASN A 95 -1.28 -16.36 7.14
N GLN A 96 -2.32 -16.27 7.96
CA GLN A 96 -2.18 -16.32 9.42
C GLN A 96 -1.41 -17.54 9.92
N PRO A 97 -1.57 -18.75 9.34
CA PRO A 97 -0.79 -19.91 9.77
C PRO A 97 0.72 -19.78 9.59
N GLU A 98 1.17 -18.86 8.75
CA GLU A 98 2.60 -18.60 8.52
C GLU A 98 3.22 -17.71 9.59
N LEU A 99 2.42 -17.12 10.48
CA LEU A 99 2.90 -16.14 11.44
C LEU A 99 4.07 -16.65 12.31
N PRO A 100 4.05 -17.88 12.85
CA PRO A 100 5.19 -18.37 13.63
C PRO A 100 6.51 -18.39 12.84
N SER A 101 6.49 -18.83 11.58
CA SER A 101 7.68 -18.83 10.75
C SER A 101 8.12 -17.42 10.37
N LEU A 102 7.18 -16.49 10.24
CA LEU A 102 7.49 -15.08 9.99
C LEU A 102 8.20 -14.45 11.19
N PHE A 103 7.80 -14.78 12.40
CA PHE A 103 8.50 -14.33 13.61
C PHE A 103 9.98 -14.71 13.57
N GLU A 104 10.29 -15.95 13.20
CA GLU A 104 11.67 -16.41 13.10
C GLU A 104 12.44 -15.66 12.03
N LYS A 105 11.85 -15.48 10.84
CA LYS A 105 12.50 -14.78 9.73
C LYS A 105 12.77 -13.31 10.07
N ILE A 106 11.82 -12.64 10.69
CA ILE A 106 11.96 -11.23 11.04
C ILE A 106 12.93 -11.06 12.20
N SER A 107 12.92 -11.95 13.18
CA SER A 107 13.90 -11.93 14.28
C SER A 107 15.34 -12.06 13.77
N SER A 108 15.56 -12.87 12.74
CA SER A 108 16.89 -13.00 12.13
C SER A 108 17.35 -11.74 11.42
N ARG A 109 16.45 -10.82 11.12
CA ARG A 109 16.73 -9.51 10.50
C ARG A 109 16.89 -8.39 11.53
N GLY A 110 16.93 -8.70 12.82
CA GLY A 110 17.18 -7.73 13.87
C GLY A 110 15.97 -7.13 14.57
N VAL A 111 14.82 -7.72 14.34
CA VAL A 111 13.58 -7.25 14.99
C VAL A 111 13.28 -8.05 16.25
#